data_4a382a7b26a6fca54ec3bef820709b44
#
_entry.id   4a382a7b26a6fca54ec3bef820709b44
#
_cell.length_a   1.000
_cell.length_b   1.000
_cell.length_c   1.000
_cell.angle_alpha   90.00
_cell.angle_beta   90.00
_cell.angle_gamma   90.00
#
_symmetry.space_group_name_H-M   'P 1'
#
loop_
_entity.id
_entity.type
_entity.pdbx_description
1 polymer ?
#
loop_
_entity_poly.entity_id
_entity_poly.type
_entity_poly.pdbx_seq_one_letter_code
_entity_poly.pdbx_strand_id
1 'polypeptide(L)'
;RIANTDAVNAAGQTALMLTAANDDAKCVELLIGNGANVNLRDKDGRTALMYAVQKGCDKAGELLLKNKANPNLQDKDGKTALMFAAEQGKLTSTEMLVKYEADITLTDKNGQNALMIAAAEGQTDIVRFLAEDCREEKAKDAANRQQDTPGNNKPRPAYAVKKAVDLNARDNDGNTALMLAARNGHAETFQILARQKSVDFTVTNRAGQNIVDIIKASNDNRLKKLLEENEEIKRQTTEKKQAAVLKVEQHLCKIRQNLGIQKNQPDYPAEENRRQTADNRLNFRTNGGEFGDRQTTR
;
A
#
# COMPACT_ATOMS: atom_id res chain seq x y z
N ARG A 1 34.89 -31.81 20.91
CA ARG A 1 34.62 -30.34 21.01
C ARG A 1 33.46 -30.03 20.09
N ILE A 2 32.35 -29.57 20.63
CA ILE A 2 31.23 -29.08 19.85
C ILE A 2 31.74 -27.80 19.12
N ALA A 3 31.69 -27.77 17.81
CA ALA A 3 32.06 -26.57 17.04
C ALA A 3 31.15 -25.42 17.46
N ASN A 4 31.71 -24.21 17.58
CA ASN A 4 30.90 -23.02 17.83
C ASN A 4 30.10 -22.67 16.54
N THR A 5 28.83 -23.07 16.51
CA THR A 5 27.92 -22.83 15.37
C THR A 5 27.64 -21.35 15.14
N ASP A 6 27.85 -20.51 16.16
CA ASP A 6 27.60 -19.06 16.15
C ASP A 6 28.88 -18.23 15.92
N ALA A 7 30.00 -18.89 15.52
CA ALA A 7 31.19 -18.18 15.12
C ALA A 7 30.92 -17.22 13.95
N VAL A 8 31.50 -16.03 14.02
CA VAL A 8 31.25 -14.97 13.03
C VAL A 8 32.53 -14.63 12.24
N ASN A 9 32.38 -14.26 10.99
CA ASN A 9 33.45 -13.70 10.16
C ASN A 9 33.67 -12.20 10.45
N ALA A 10 34.58 -11.56 9.70
CA ALA A 10 34.88 -10.14 9.84
C ALA A 10 33.67 -9.21 9.64
N ALA A 11 32.64 -9.62 8.89
CA ALA A 11 31.38 -8.90 8.71
C ALA A 11 30.35 -9.18 9.82
N GLY A 12 30.67 -10.04 10.76
CA GLY A 12 29.72 -10.47 11.81
C GLY A 12 28.75 -11.55 11.35
N GLN A 13 28.97 -12.13 10.16
CA GLN A 13 28.08 -13.15 9.59
C GLN A 13 28.42 -14.54 10.13
N THR A 14 27.38 -15.29 10.52
CA THR A 14 27.49 -16.70 10.92
C THR A 14 27.45 -17.63 9.71
N ALA A 15 27.85 -18.89 9.91
CA ALA A 15 27.69 -19.94 8.90
C ALA A 15 26.22 -20.08 8.47
N LEU A 16 25.26 -19.94 9.41
CA LEU A 16 23.83 -20.00 9.12
C LEU A 16 23.38 -18.89 8.15
N MET A 17 23.91 -17.66 8.29
CA MET A 17 23.59 -16.56 7.36
C MET A 17 24.09 -16.86 5.94
N LEU A 18 25.30 -17.39 5.82
CA LEU A 18 25.93 -17.70 4.52
C LEU A 18 25.22 -18.87 3.82
N THR A 19 24.89 -19.93 4.56
CA THR A 19 24.16 -21.08 4.00
C THR A 19 22.72 -20.74 3.64
N ALA A 20 22.06 -19.89 4.42
CA ALA A 20 20.72 -19.39 4.12
C ALA A 20 20.69 -18.53 2.85
N ALA A 21 21.72 -17.72 2.60
CA ALA A 21 21.85 -16.90 1.40
C ALA A 21 22.11 -17.74 0.12
N ASN A 22 22.56 -18.97 0.25
CA ASN A 22 22.88 -19.88 -0.87
C ASN A 22 21.82 -20.97 -1.08
N ASP A 23 20.69 -20.92 -0.36
CA ASP A 23 19.61 -21.93 -0.36
C ASP A 23 20.08 -23.35 0.00
N ASP A 24 21.18 -23.46 0.75
CA ASP A 24 21.66 -24.75 1.21
C ASP A 24 20.83 -25.23 2.42
N ALA A 25 19.62 -25.70 2.11
CA ALA A 25 18.66 -26.15 3.12
C ALA A 25 19.22 -27.25 4.02
N LYS A 26 20.11 -28.13 3.50
CA LYS A 26 20.73 -29.21 4.31
C LYS A 26 21.68 -28.65 5.35
N CYS A 27 22.55 -27.71 4.94
CA CYS A 27 23.45 -27.06 5.89
C CYS A 27 22.70 -26.18 6.89
N VAL A 28 21.63 -25.49 6.46
CA VAL A 28 20.73 -24.74 7.37
C VAL A 28 20.16 -25.68 8.44
N GLU A 29 19.58 -26.82 8.04
CA GLU A 29 19.00 -27.81 8.96
C GLU A 29 20.06 -28.39 9.93
N LEU A 30 21.24 -28.74 9.41
CA LEU A 30 22.36 -29.23 10.21
C LEU A 30 22.82 -28.20 11.25
N LEU A 31 22.99 -26.95 10.87
CA LEU A 31 23.44 -25.88 11.77
C LEU A 31 22.40 -25.64 12.87
N ILE A 32 21.13 -25.56 12.52
CA ILE A 32 20.02 -25.41 13.49
C ILE A 32 19.96 -26.62 14.43
N GLY A 33 20.07 -27.85 13.89
CA GLY A 33 20.09 -29.08 14.68
C GLY A 33 21.27 -29.17 15.66
N ASN A 34 22.36 -28.46 15.38
CA ASN A 34 23.52 -28.33 16.27
C ASN A 34 23.47 -27.07 17.15
N GLY A 35 22.32 -26.43 17.26
CA GLY A 35 22.08 -25.34 18.22
C GLY A 35 22.49 -23.94 17.71
N ALA A 36 22.62 -23.73 16.39
CA ALA A 36 22.86 -22.38 15.85
C ALA A 36 21.70 -21.45 16.20
N ASN A 37 22.01 -20.25 16.69
CA ASN A 37 21.01 -19.24 17.00
C ASN A 37 20.51 -18.59 15.70
N VAL A 38 19.24 -18.85 15.36
CA VAL A 38 18.59 -18.39 14.13
C VAL A 38 18.35 -16.86 14.09
N ASN A 39 18.43 -16.18 15.23
CA ASN A 39 18.13 -14.77 15.37
C ASN A 39 19.37 -13.88 15.57
N LEU A 40 20.57 -14.43 15.37
CA LEU A 40 21.78 -13.61 15.41
C LEU A 40 21.74 -12.55 14.30
N ARG A 41 22.39 -11.44 14.60
CA ARG A 41 22.49 -10.29 13.69
C ARG A 41 23.95 -10.02 13.37
N ASP A 42 24.24 -9.79 12.11
CA ASP A 42 25.57 -9.36 11.67
C ASP A 42 25.85 -7.88 12.01
N LYS A 43 26.98 -7.34 11.54
CA LYS A 43 27.34 -5.93 11.77
C LYS A 43 26.35 -4.93 11.16
N ASP A 44 25.56 -5.30 10.16
CA ASP A 44 24.52 -4.46 9.58
C ASP A 44 23.14 -4.69 10.22
N GLY A 45 23.09 -5.54 11.23
CA GLY A 45 21.86 -5.91 11.92
C GLY A 45 21.02 -6.96 11.17
N ARG A 46 21.56 -7.56 10.10
CA ARG A 46 20.86 -8.52 9.27
C ARG A 46 20.87 -9.92 9.87
N THR A 47 19.76 -10.63 9.73
CA THR A 47 19.58 -12.01 10.18
C THR A 47 19.73 -13.01 9.02
N ALA A 48 19.87 -14.30 9.31
CA ALA A 48 19.85 -15.36 8.30
C ALA A 48 18.57 -15.35 7.47
N LEU A 49 17.42 -15.04 8.09
CA LEU A 49 16.12 -14.92 7.39
C LEU A 49 16.13 -13.78 6.36
N MET A 50 16.69 -12.61 6.71
CA MET A 50 16.81 -11.48 5.76
C MET A 50 17.69 -11.85 4.56
N TYR A 51 18.78 -12.54 4.77
CA TYR A 51 19.63 -13.03 3.68
C TYR A 51 18.92 -14.05 2.78
N ALA A 52 18.21 -15.02 3.37
CA ALA A 52 17.43 -16.00 2.61
C ALA A 52 16.38 -15.32 1.72
N VAL A 53 15.60 -14.41 2.30
CA VAL A 53 14.52 -13.68 1.61
C VAL A 53 15.07 -12.77 0.51
N GLN A 54 16.13 -12.02 0.78
CA GLN A 54 16.75 -11.12 -0.20
C GLN A 54 17.24 -11.89 -1.44
N LYS A 55 17.71 -13.13 -1.25
CA LYS A 55 18.17 -14.00 -2.36
C LYS A 55 17.04 -14.83 -2.98
N GLY A 56 15.86 -14.87 -2.39
CA GLY A 56 14.75 -15.72 -2.83
C GLY A 56 14.94 -17.19 -2.49
N CYS A 57 15.66 -17.46 -1.41
CA CYS A 57 15.94 -18.81 -0.89
C CYS A 57 14.78 -19.27 0.00
N ASP A 58 13.63 -19.58 -0.61
CA ASP A 58 12.37 -19.84 0.12
C ASP A 58 12.46 -21.09 1.02
N LYS A 59 13.20 -22.13 0.61
CA LYS A 59 13.37 -23.34 1.45
C LYS A 59 14.14 -23.05 2.73
N ALA A 60 15.27 -22.32 2.60
CA ALA A 60 16.06 -21.89 3.75
C ALA A 60 15.24 -20.95 4.66
N GLY A 61 14.49 -20.01 4.06
CA GLY A 61 13.59 -19.09 4.78
C GLY A 61 12.52 -19.83 5.57
N GLU A 62 11.87 -20.83 4.96
CA GLU A 62 10.84 -21.62 5.64
C GLU A 62 11.41 -22.46 6.79
N LEU A 63 12.60 -23.05 6.61
CA LEU A 63 13.28 -23.79 7.68
C LEU A 63 13.63 -22.89 8.86
N LEU A 64 14.13 -21.68 8.60
CA LEU A 64 14.42 -20.70 9.63
C LEU A 64 13.15 -20.32 10.42
N LEU A 65 12.04 -20.01 9.72
CA LEU A 65 10.77 -19.65 10.34
C LEU A 65 10.17 -20.80 11.15
N LYS A 66 10.21 -22.04 10.65
CA LYS A 66 9.80 -23.24 11.40
C LYS A 66 10.61 -23.43 12.69
N ASN A 67 11.86 -22.96 12.70
CA ASN A 67 12.74 -23.00 13.86
C ASN A 67 12.77 -21.68 14.64
N LYS A 68 11.67 -20.90 14.60
CA LYS A 68 11.43 -19.70 15.42
C LYS A 68 12.34 -18.53 15.06
N ALA A 69 12.78 -18.40 13.82
CA ALA A 69 13.34 -17.14 13.36
C ALA A 69 12.27 -16.04 13.49
N ASN A 70 12.64 -14.92 14.12
CA ASN A 70 11.73 -13.78 14.28
C ASN A 70 11.68 -12.95 12.98
N PRO A 71 10.55 -12.92 12.24
CA PRO A 71 10.43 -12.19 10.99
C PRO A 71 10.43 -10.66 11.17
N ASN A 72 10.25 -10.17 12.41
CA ASN A 72 10.06 -8.76 12.74
C ASN A 72 11.33 -8.06 13.21
N LEU A 73 12.48 -8.76 13.21
CA LEU A 73 13.75 -8.10 13.46
C LEU A 73 14.05 -7.09 12.33
N GLN A 74 14.63 -5.96 12.72
CA GLN A 74 14.98 -4.88 11.79
C GLN A 74 16.51 -4.77 11.69
N ASP A 75 17.03 -4.57 10.50
CA ASP A 75 18.43 -4.26 10.27
C ASP A 75 18.78 -2.82 10.72
N LYS A 76 20.00 -2.37 10.44
CA LYS A 76 20.43 -1.01 10.78
C LYS A 76 19.63 0.09 10.09
N ASP A 77 19.01 -0.20 8.94
CA ASP A 77 18.16 0.75 8.22
C ASP A 77 16.69 0.66 8.61
N GLY A 78 16.37 -0.18 9.59
CA GLY A 78 15.01 -0.44 10.03
C GLY A 78 14.27 -1.41 9.13
N LYS A 79 14.93 -2.04 8.14
CA LYS A 79 14.29 -2.97 7.21
C LYS A 79 14.07 -4.34 7.84
N THR A 80 12.86 -4.88 7.69
CA THR A 80 12.50 -6.26 8.04
C THR A 80 12.71 -7.21 6.86
N ALA A 81 12.64 -8.53 7.10
CA ALA A 81 12.63 -9.54 6.03
C ALA A 81 11.49 -9.30 5.02
N LEU A 82 10.30 -8.87 5.49
CA LEU A 82 9.16 -8.55 4.63
C LEU A 82 9.44 -7.37 3.69
N MET A 83 10.15 -6.36 4.17
CA MET A 83 10.54 -5.21 3.35
C MET A 83 11.55 -5.60 2.27
N PHE A 84 12.49 -6.51 2.57
CA PHE A 84 13.38 -7.06 1.54
C PHE A 84 12.63 -7.88 0.49
N ALA A 85 11.64 -8.69 0.90
CA ALA A 85 10.77 -9.41 -0.03
C ALA A 85 10.02 -8.45 -0.96
N ALA A 86 9.47 -7.38 -0.38
CA ALA A 86 8.73 -6.34 -1.10
C ALA A 86 9.60 -5.59 -2.11
N GLU A 87 10.82 -5.20 -1.73
CA GLU A 87 11.80 -4.52 -2.58
C GLU A 87 12.22 -5.38 -3.78
N GLN A 88 12.42 -6.68 -3.55
CA GLN A 88 12.91 -7.62 -4.57
C GLN A 88 11.79 -8.31 -5.37
N GLY A 89 10.54 -8.01 -5.14
CA GLY A 89 9.42 -8.63 -5.84
C GLY A 89 9.20 -10.12 -5.54
N LYS A 90 9.59 -10.58 -4.34
CA LYS A 90 9.52 -12.01 -3.96
C LYS A 90 8.15 -12.34 -3.35
N LEU A 91 7.14 -12.59 -4.19
CA LEU A 91 5.78 -12.88 -3.74
C LEU A 91 5.74 -14.10 -2.80
N THR A 92 6.38 -15.22 -3.19
CA THR A 92 6.40 -16.46 -2.37
C THR A 92 6.98 -16.20 -0.97
N SER A 93 8.10 -15.46 -0.90
CA SER A 93 8.70 -15.09 0.38
C SER A 93 7.77 -14.14 1.17
N THR A 94 7.05 -13.24 0.49
CA THR A 94 6.08 -12.33 1.14
C THR A 94 4.93 -13.12 1.76
N GLU A 95 4.31 -14.03 1.02
CA GLU A 95 3.25 -14.90 1.51
C GLU A 95 3.73 -15.76 2.68
N MET A 96 4.92 -16.36 2.56
CA MET A 96 5.54 -17.14 3.62
C MET A 96 5.73 -16.31 4.90
N LEU A 97 6.31 -15.12 4.80
CA LEU A 97 6.55 -14.24 5.96
C LEU A 97 5.25 -13.83 6.64
N VAL A 98 4.22 -13.47 5.87
CA VAL A 98 2.88 -13.15 6.41
C VAL A 98 2.27 -14.36 7.10
N LYS A 99 2.42 -15.57 6.54
CA LYS A 99 2.00 -16.83 7.17
C LYS A 99 2.65 -17.06 8.53
N TYR A 100 3.90 -16.67 8.68
CA TYR A 100 4.64 -16.78 9.94
C TYR A 100 4.59 -15.48 10.76
N GLU A 101 3.49 -14.73 10.64
CA GLU A 101 3.13 -13.58 11.49
C GLU A 101 4.11 -12.39 11.39
N ALA A 102 4.69 -12.13 10.19
CA ALA A 102 5.42 -10.89 9.95
C ALA A 102 4.49 -9.68 10.14
N ASP A 103 4.93 -8.69 10.92
CA ASP A 103 4.17 -7.45 11.14
C ASP A 103 4.30 -6.54 9.91
N ILE A 104 3.22 -6.47 9.14
CA ILE A 104 3.13 -5.69 7.90
C ILE A 104 3.11 -4.17 8.13
N THR A 105 3.01 -3.71 9.39
CA THR A 105 2.90 -2.30 9.76
C THR A 105 4.24 -1.67 10.19
N LEU A 106 5.29 -2.48 10.38
CA LEU A 106 6.61 -1.97 10.70
C LEU A 106 7.13 -1.07 9.57
N THR A 107 7.91 -0.06 9.96
CA THR A 107 8.50 0.91 9.03
C THR A 107 10.02 0.93 9.16
N ASP A 108 10.68 1.22 8.05
CA ASP A 108 12.12 1.47 7.98
C ASP A 108 12.47 2.89 8.50
N LYS A 109 13.74 3.30 8.41
CA LYS A 109 14.20 4.64 8.80
C LYS A 109 13.57 5.78 7.98
N ASN A 110 13.06 5.49 6.79
CA ASN A 110 12.36 6.44 5.94
C ASN A 110 10.86 6.54 6.27
N GLY A 111 10.38 5.76 7.25
CA GLY A 111 8.97 5.64 7.58
C GLY A 111 8.18 4.78 6.58
N GLN A 112 8.88 4.00 5.72
CA GLN A 112 8.24 3.17 4.69
C GLN A 112 7.96 1.76 5.23
N ASN A 113 6.71 1.30 5.09
CA ASN A 113 6.34 -0.09 5.32
C ASN A 113 6.49 -0.94 4.04
N ALA A 114 6.29 -2.25 4.16
CA ALA A 114 6.44 -3.17 3.03
C ALA A 114 5.53 -2.84 1.84
N LEU A 115 4.29 -2.36 2.07
CA LEU A 115 3.38 -1.94 1.00
C LEU A 115 3.91 -0.71 0.25
N MET A 116 4.45 0.27 0.96
CA MET A 116 5.03 1.47 0.36
C MET A 116 6.25 1.16 -0.49
N ILE A 117 7.12 0.27 0.00
CA ILE A 117 8.30 -0.19 -0.74
C ILE A 117 7.84 -0.95 -1.99
N ALA A 118 6.92 -1.92 -1.88
CA ALA A 118 6.38 -2.63 -3.02
C ALA A 118 5.75 -1.69 -4.06
N ALA A 119 5.04 -0.65 -3.60
CA ALA A 119 4.42 0.34 -4.46
C ALA A 119 5.45 1.24 -5.16
N ALA A 120 6.53 1.61 -4.46
CA ALA A 120 7.63 2.39 -5.03
C ALA A 120 8.43 1.62 -6.08
N GLU A 121 8.58 0.30 -5.91
CA GLU A 121 9.30 -0.59 -6.83
C GLU A 121 8.40 -1.21 -7.91
N GLY A 122 7.09 -0.90 -7.90
CA GLY A 122 6.12 -1.40 -8.88
C GLY A 122 5.83 -2.91 -8.78
N GLN A 123 6.00 -3.49 -7.59
CA GLN A 123 5.79 -4.92 -7.35
C GLN A 123 4.28 -5.22 -7.23
N THR A 124 3.64 -5.26 -8.38
CA THR A 124 2.17 -5.31 -8.52
C THR A 124 1.53 -6.47 -7.77
N ASP A 125 2.11 -7.67 -7.84
CA ASP A 125 1.54 -8.86 -7.19
C ASP A 125 1.64 -8.77 -5.66
N ILE A 126 2.73 -8.21 -5.14
CA ILE A 126 2.90 -7.99 -3.70
C ILE A 126 1.93 -6.90 -3.21
N VAL A 127 1.77 -5.82 -3.99
CA VAL A 127 0.79 -4.77 -3.66
C VAL A 127 -0.62 -5.33 -3.63
N ARG A 128 -0.98 -6.17 -4.61
CA ARG A 128 -2.28 -6.86 -4.64
C ARG A 128 -2.46 -7.74 -3.39
N PHE A 129 -1.49 -8.58 -3.09
CA PHE A 129 -1.53 -9.46 -1.93
C PHE A 129 -1.69 -8.68 -0.62
N LEU A 130 -0.87 -7.65 -0.38
CA LEU A 130 -0.92 -6.86 0.86
C LEU A 130 -2.16 -5.96 0.95
N ALA A 131 -2.63 -5.38 -0.16
CA ALA A 131 -3.75 -4.44 -0.16
C ALA A 131 -5.13 -5.13 -0.25
N GLU A 132 -5.26 -6.27 -0.91
CA GLU A 132 -6.51 -6.98 -1.15
C GLU A 132 -6.64 -8.22 -0.27
N ASP A 133 -5.75 -9.19 -0.43
CA ASP A 133 -5.87 -10.50 0.22
C ASP A 133 -5.74 -10.42 1.74
N CYS A 134 -4.78 -9.63 2.24
CA CYS A 134 -4.59 -9.43 3.67
C CYS A 134 -5.74 -8.67 4.37
N ARG A 135 -6.65 -8.01 3.60
CA ARG A 135 -7.81 -7.30 4.14
C ARG A 135 -9.09 -8.13 4.14
N GLU A 136 -9.29 -8.95 3.11
CA GLU A 136 -10.52 -9.74 2.97
C GLU A 136 -10.68 -10.80 4.05
N GLU A 137 -9.58 -11.32 4.61
CA GLU A 137 -9.66 -12.33 5.67
C GLU A 137 -10.31 -11.81 6.95
N LYS A 138 -10.14 -10.53 7.32
CA LYS A 138 -10.85 -9.96 8.48
C LYS A 138 -12.36 -9.91 8.32
N ALA A 139 -12.85 -9.73 7.10
CA ALA A 139 -14.29 -9.67 6.82
C ALA A 139 -14.91 -11.08 6.74
N LYS A 140 -14.15 -12.09 6.31
CA LYS A 140 -14.64 -13.47 6.13
C LYS A 140 -14.55 -14.30 7.40
N ASP A 141 -13.53 -14.12 8.22
CA ASP A 141 -13.44 -14.80 9.54
C ASP A 141 -14.52 -14.36 10.52
N ALA A 142 -15.01 -13.13 10.40
CA ALA A 142 -16.17 -12.68 11.18
C ALA A 142 -17.50 -13.25 10.66
N ALA A 143 -17.62 -13.52 9.36
CA ALA A 143 -18.85 -13.98 8.72
C ALA A 143 -18.93 -15.53 8.59
N ASN A 144 -17.82 -16.25 8.57
CA ASN A 144 -17.77 -17.67 8.18
C ASN A 144 -17.57 -18.65 9.35
N ARG A 145 -17.70 -18.19 10.60
CA ARG A 145 -17.83 -19.13 11.73
C ARG A 145 -19.13 -19.94 11.72
N GLN A 146 -19.96 -19.81 10.70
CA GLN A 146 -21.26 -20.46 10.62
C GLN A 146 -21.60 -21.25 9.34
N GLN A 147 -20.75 -21.32 8.30
CA GLN A 147 -21.11 -22.13 7.12
C GLN A 147 -19.87 -22.71 6.41
N ASP A 148 -19.46 -23.91 6.81
CA ASP A 148 -18.66 -24.81 5.98
C ASP A 148 -19.57 -25.46 4.94
N THR A 149 -19.42 -25.11 3.65
CA THR A 149 -19.92 -25.91 2.53
C THR A 149 -18.76 -26.39 1.67
N PRO A 150 -18.69 -27.71 1.34
CA PRO A 150 -17.59 -28.29 0.59
C PRO A 150 -17.79 -28.08 -0.91
N GLY A 151 -16.85 -27.45 -1.62
CA GLY A 151 -16.90 -27.45 -3.07
C GLY A 151 -16.10 -26.41 -3.86
N ASN A 152 -15.01 -25.83 -3.38
CA ASN A 152 -14.10 -25.11 -4.27
C ASN A 152 -12.64 -25.25 -3.81
N ASN A 153 -11.93 -26.13 -4.53
CA ASN A 153 -10.63 -26.68 -4.12
C ASN A 153 -9.47 -25.79 -4.61
N LYS A 154 -9.32 -24.61 -4.01
CA LYS A 154 -8.04 -23.90 -3.92
C LYS A 154 -7.79 -23.69 -2.43
N PRO A 155 -6.75 -24.31 -1.83
CA PRO A 155 -6.44 -24.05 -0.43
C PRO A 155 -5.99 -22.59 -0.32
N ARG A 156 -6.88 -21.71 0.13
CA ARG A 156 -6.50 -20.38 0.58
C ARG A 156 -5.75 -20.57 1.90
N PRO A 157 -4.53 -20.07 2.00
CA PRO A 157 -3.82 -20.16 3.26
C PRO A 157 -4.59 -19.34 4.31
N ALA A 158 -4.98 -19.99 5.40
CA ALA A 158 -5.56 -19.34 6.56
C ALA A 158 -4.45 -18.55 7.29
N TYR A 159 -4.18 -17.34 6.85
CA TYR A 159 -3.28 -16.43 7.57
C TYR A 159 -4.12 -15.50 8.43
N ALA A 160 -4.02 -15.65 9.73
CA ALA A 160 -4.53 -14.65 10.65
C ALA A 160 -3.62 -13.42 10.60
N VAL A 161 -3.80 -12.55 9.61
CA VAL A 161 -3.11 -11.25 9.60
C VAL A 161 -3.62 -10.43 10.79
N LYS A 162 -2.79 -10.31 11.82
CA LYS A 162 -3.15 -9.64 13.08
C LYS A 162 -3.47 -8.15 12.89
N LYS A 163 -2.94 -7.51 11.84
CA LYS A 163 -3.15 -6.09 11.55
C LYS A 163 -3.37 -5.86 10.06
N ALA A 164 -4.41 -5.10 9.70
CA ALA A 164 -4.60 -4.66 8.32
C ALA A 164 -3.59 -3.56 7.97
N VAL A 165 -3.10 -3.56 6.73
CA VAL A 165 -2.30 -2.44 6.21
C VAL A 165 -3.18 -1.19 6.15
N ASP A 166 -2.65 -0.08 6.64
CA ASP A 166 -3.23 1.25 6.40
C ASP A 166 -2.74 1.76 5.03
N LEU A 167 -3.66 1.83 4.05
CA LEU A 167 -3.34 2.29 2.70
C LEU A 167 -3.01 3.79 2.65
N ASN A 168 -3.38 4.54 3.70
CA ASN A 168 -3.13 5.97 3.83
C ASN A 168 -1.96 6.28 4.78
N ALA A 169 -1.24 5.24 5.25
CA ALA A 169 -0.02 5.42 6.00
C ALA A 169 0.96 6.30 5.21
N ARG A 170 1.76 7.08 5.92
CA ARG A 170 2.65 8.09 5.33
C ARG A 170 4.10 7.81 5.71
N ASP A 171 4.99 7.92 4.74
CA ASP A 171 6.43 7.91 4.98
C ASP A 171 6.91 9.23 5.64
N ASN A 172 8.21 9.35 5.88
CA ASN A 172 8.77 10.54 6.50
C ASN A 172 8.62 11.81 5.65
N ASP A 173 8.40 11.68 4.34
CA ASP A 173 8.09 12.80 3.44
C ASP A 173 6.59 13.06 3.32
N GLY A 174 5.78 12.26 4.00
CA GLY A 174 4.33 12.33 3.98
C GLY A 174 3.69 11.67 2.76
N ASN A 175 4.45 10.89 1.96
CA ASN A 175 3.88 10.19 0.82
C ASN A 175 3.17 8.92 1.26
N THR A 176 2.06 8.61 0.60
CA THR A 176 1.37 7.32 0.71
C THR A 176 1.90 6.32 -0.32
N ALA A 177 1.57 5.04 -0.18
CA ALA A 177 1.91 4.01 -1.18
C ALA A 177 1.40 4.39 -2.59
N LEU A 178 0.20 4.96 -2.69
CA LEU A 178 -0.36 5.45 -3.96
C LEU A 178 0.49 6.55 -4.59
N MET A 179 0.98 7.50 -3.79
CA MET A 179 1.84 8.60 -4.26
C MET A 179 3.20 8.09 -4.74
N LEU A 180 3.77 7.11 -4.04
CA LEU A 180 5.04 6.50 -4.43
C LEU A 180 4.92 5.76 -5.76
N ALA A 181 3.85 4.96 -5.96
CA ALA A 181 3.57 4.30 -7.22
C ALA A 181 3.42 5.30 -8.39
N ALA A 182 2.68 6.39 -8.16
CA ALA A 182 2.47 7.43 -9.18
C ALA A 182 3.76 8.18 -9.52
N ARG A 183 4.57 8.55 -8.50
CA ARG A 183 5.84 9.26 -8.69
C ARG A 183 6.82 8.46 -9.53
N ASN A 184 6.85 7.14 -9.34
CA ASN A 184 7.77 6.23 -10.02
C ASN A 184 7.21 5.66 -11.34
N GLY A 185 6.00 6.09 -11.76
CA GLY A 185 5.41 5.69 -13.04
C GLY A 185 4.81 4.27 -13.08
N HIS A 186 4.53 3.68 -11.93
CA HIS A 186 3.98 2.32 -11.82
C HIS A 186 2.45 2.32 -11.96
N ALA A 187 1.97 2.53 -13.20
CA ALA A 187 0.55 2.74 -13.50
C ALA A 187 -0.35 1.57 -13.09
N GLU A 188 0.11 0.32 -13.23
CA GLU A 188 -0.67 -0.86 -12.82
C GLU A 188 -0.80 -0.94 -11.30
N THR A 189 0.30 -0.75 -10.59
CA THR A 189 0.32 -0.69 -9.12
C THR A 189 -0.56 0.44 -8.59
N PHE A 190 -0.47 1.62 -9.23
CA PHE A 190 -1.35 2.75 -8.95
C PHE A 190 -2.83 2.36 -9.10
N GLN A 191 -3.19 1.69 -10.21
CA GLN A 191 -4.58 1.30 -10.49
C GLN A 191 -5.13 0.33 -9.44
N ILE A 192 -4.32 -0.63 -8.97
CA ILE A 192 -4.72 -1.57 -7.91
C ILE A 192 -5.02 -0.81 -6.61
N LEU A 193 -4.12 0.08 -6.19
CA LEU A 193 -4.32 0.88 -4.99
C LEU A 193 -5.51 1.83 -5.12
N ALA A 194 -5.67 2.50 -6.26
CA ALA A 194 -6.75 3.46 -6.51
C ALA A 194 -8.15 2.82 -6.55
N ARG A 195 -8.26 1.51 -6.77
CA ARG A 195 -9.53 0.77 -6.68
C ARG A 195 -9.96 0.45 -5.25
N GLN A 196 -9.08 0.62 -4.28
CA GLN A 196 -9.38 0.31 -2.89
C GLN A 196 -10.27 1.39 -2.27
N LYS A 197 -11.44 1.01 -1.75
CA LYS A 197 -12.45 1.94 -1.19
C LYS A 197 -11.95 2.82 -0.03
N SER A 198 -10.90 2.39 0.68
CA SER A 198 -10.38 3.09 1.85
C SER A 198 -9.23 4.04 1.53
N VAL A 199 -8.87 4.22 0.26
CA VAL A 199 -7.81 5.15 -0.13
C VAL A 199 -8.35 6.57 -0.09
N ASP A 200 -7.62 7.44 0.61
CA ASP A 200 -7.88 8.88 0.67
C ASP A 200 -7.00 9.61 -0.36
N PHE A 201 -7.62 10.06 -1.45
CA PHE A 201 -6.95 10.80 -2.51
C PHE A 201 -6.64 12.26 -2.15
N THR A 202 -7.10 12.70 -0.99
CA THR A 202 -6.95 14.09 -0.54
C THR A 202 -5.73 14.30 0.35
N VAL A 203 -5.04 13.22 0.73
CA VAL A 203 -3.79 13.28 1.51
C VAL A 203 -2.77 14.12 0.75
N THR A 204 -2.03 14.96 1.48
CA THR A 204 -0.93 15.75 0.92
C THR A 204 0.38 15.36 1.58
N ASN A 205 1.46 15.28 0.79
CA ASN A 205 2.80 15.06 1.33
C ASN A 205 3.34 16.32 2.02
N ARG A 206 4.58 16.29 2.52
CA ARG A 206 5.21 17.46 3.17
C ARG A 206 5.42 18.65 2.23
N ALA A 207 5.50 18.42 0.92
CA ALA A 207 5.55 19.48 -0.09
C ALA A 207 4.16 20.07 -0.41
N GLY A 208 3.10 19.64 0.28
CA GLY A 208 1.73 20.09 0.04
C GLY A 208 1.07 19.49 -1.22
N GLN A 209 1.71 18.52 -1.88
CA GLN A 209 1.22 17.89 -3.10
C GLN A 209 0.29 16.73 -2.75
N ASN A 210 -0.87 16.69 -3.38
CA ASN A 210 -1.75 15.51 -3.39
C ASN A 210 -1.47 14.63 -4.62
N ILE A 211 -2.20 13.53 -4.76
CA ILE A 211 -2.01 12.58 -5.86
C ILE A 211 -2.25 13.21 -7.24
N VAL A 212 -3.19 14.14 -7.35
CA VAL A 212 -3.49 14.84 -8.62
C VAL A 212 -2.32 15.72 -9.03
N ASP A 213 -1.71 16.40 -8.06
CA ASP A 213 -0.57 17.29 -8.32
C ASP A 213 0.66 16.47 -8.79
N ILE A 214 0.90 15.31 -8.16
CA ILE A 214 1.98 14.40 -8.53
C ILE A 214 1.78 13.86 -9.95
N ILE A 215 0.57 13.39 -10.31
CA ILE A 215 0.28 12.85 -11.63
C ILE A 215 0.37 13.92 -12.70
N LYS A 216 -0.14 15.14 -12.44
CA LYS A 216 -0.04 16.25 -13.38
C LYS A 216 1.41 16.67 -13.66
N ALA A 217 2.25 16.63 -12.64
CA ALA A 217 3.68 16.94 -12.77
C ALA A 217 4.47 15.80 -13.45
N SER A 218 3.94 14.57 -13.48
CA SER A 218 4.56 13.44 -14.17
C SER A 218 4.40 13.55 -15.68
N ASN A 219 5.34 12.94 -16.43
CA ASN A 219 5.23 12.81 -17.88
C ASN A 219 4.53 11.51 -18.32
N ASP A 220 3.94 10.74 -17.38
CA ASP A 220 3.29 9.47 -17.71
C ASP A 220 1.85 9.67 -18.17
N ASN A 221 1.62 9.51 -19.48
CA ASN A 221 0.30 9.64 -20.08
C ASN A 221 -0.70 8.56 -19.62
N ARG A 222 -0.21 7.39 -19.19
CA ARG A 222 -1.08 6.31 -18.67
C ARG A 222 -1.66 6.71 -17.32
N LEU A 223 -0.85 7.28 -16.42
CA LEU A 223 -1.31 7.79 -15.15
C LEU A 223 -2.29 8.95 -15.31
N LYS A 224 -2.04 9.88 -16.28
CA LYS A 224 -2.96 10.98 -16.59
C LYS A 224 -4.31 10.47 -17.07
N LYS A 225 -4.31 9.46 -17.95
CA LYS A 225 -5.54 8.81 -18.42
C LYS A 225 -6.29 8.13 -17.27
N LEU A 226 -5.60 7.38 -16.41
CA LEU A 226 -6.21 6.76 -15.23
C LEU A 226 -6.81 7.79 -14.27
N LEU A 227 -6.18 8.95 -14.12
CA LEU A 227 -6.72 10.06 -13.33
C LEU A 227 -8.03 10.60 -13.93
N GLU A 228 -8.07 10.74 -15.27
CA GLU A 228 -9.27 11.21 -15.99
C GLU A 228 -10.42 10.22 -15.93
N GLU A 229 -10.13 8.92 -15.90
CA GLU A 229 -11.13 7.84 -15.82
C GLU A 229 -11.63 7.58 -14.39
N ASN A 230 -10.91 8.02 -13.36
CA ASN A 230 -11.27 7.74 -11.97
C ASN A 230 -12.15 8.84 -11.37
N GLU A 231 -13.47 8.61 -11.40
CA GLU A 231 -14.47 9.54 -10.87
C GLU A 231 -14.35 9.77 -9.35
N GLU A 232 -13.87 8.78 -8.59
CA GLU A 232 -13.70 8.89 -7.14
C GLU A 232 -12.59 9.87 -6.78
N ILE A 233 -11.47 9.85 -7.51
CA ILE A 233 -10.39 10.83 -7.33
C ILE A 233 -10.91 12.25 -7.62
N LYS A 234 -11.65 12.42 -8.71
CA LYS A 234 -12.25 13.71 -9.08
C LYS A 234 -13.20 14.21 -8.01
N ARG A 235 -14.09 13.33 -7.51
CA ARG A 235 -15.07 13.65 -6.49
C ARG A 235 -14.39 14.12 -5.19
N GLN A 236 -13.54 13.30 -4.59
CA GLN A 236 -12.89 13.60 -3.30
C GLN A 236 -12.04 14.87 -3.37
N THR A 237 -11.28 15.06 -4.45
CA THR A 237 -10.43 16.26 -4.60
C THR A 237 -11.25 17.53 -4.82
N THR A 238 -12.40 17.45 -5.49
CA THR A 238 -13.31 18.60 -5.71
C THR A 238 -14.02 18.97 -4.42
N GLU A 239 -14.57 17.99 -3.69
CA GLU A 239 -15.24 18.21 -2.39
C GLU A 239 -14.30 18.87 -1.38
N LYS A 240 -13.03 18.41 -1.30
CA LYS A 240 -12.05 19.03 -0.41
C LYS A 240 -11.73 20.47 -0.79
N LYS A 241 -11.58 20.78 -2.09
CA LYS A 241 -11.37 22.15 -2.55
C LYS A 241 -12.54 23.04 -2.19
N GLN A 242 -13.78 22.60 -2.41
CA GLN A 242 -14.98 23.35 -2.05
C GLN A 242 -15.07 23.59 -0.53
N ALA A 243 -14.77 22.56 0.29
CA ALA A 243 -14.76 22.69 1.74
C ALA A 243 -13.68 23.68 2.23
N ALA A 244 -12.51 23.70 1.58
CA ALA A 244 -11.45 24.66 1.90
C ALA A 244 -11.85 26.11 1.56
N VAL A 245 -12.46 26.34 0.40
CA VAL A 245 -12.99 27.66 -0.01
C VAL A 245 -14.03 28.14 0.99
N LEU A 246 -14.99 27.27 1.35
CA LEU A 246 -16.04 27.61 2.32
C LEU A 246 -15.45 27.99 3.70
N LYS A 247 -14.43 27.29 4.18
CA LYS A 247 -13.74 27.65 5.45
C LYS A 247 -13.08 29.02 5.37
N VAL A 248 -12.42 29.35 4.25
CA VAL A 248 -11.79 30.66 4.04
C VAL A 248 -12.86 31.75 4.01
N GLU A 249 -13.97 31.55 3.32
CA GLU A 249 -15.09 32.49 3.27
C GLU A 249 -15.70 32.72 4.65
N GLN A 250 -15.94 31.66 5.42
CA GLN A 250 -16.41 31.75 6.80
C GLN A 250 -15.45 32.55 7.69
N HIS A 251 -14.13 32.31 7.52
CA HIS A 251 -13.12 33.05 8.29
C HIS A 251 -13.10 34.53 7.91
N LEU A 252 -13.14 34.84 6.60
CA LEU A 252 -13.25 36.22 6.12
C LEU A 252 -14.52 36.91 6.58
N CYS A 253 -15.65 36.19 6.63
CA CYS A 253 -16.89 36.70 7.15
C CYS A 253 -16.77 37.08 8.65
N LYS A 254 -16.15 36.24 9.46
CA LYS A 254 -15.87 36.54 10.88
C LYS A 254 -14.96 37.75 11.06
N ILE A 255 -13.90 37.87 10.24
CA ILE A 255 -13.02 39.06 10.27
C ILE A 255 -13.79 40.32 9.92
N ARG A 256 -14.61 40.30 8.85
CA ARG A 256 -15.45 41.46 8.46
C ARG A 256 -16.42 41.87 9.57
N GLN A 257 -17.07 40.90 10.20
CA GLN A 257 -17.95 41.15 11.34
C GLN A 257 -17.21 41.82 12.50
N ASN A 258 -16.02 41.34 12.86
CA ASN A 258 -15.20 41.90 13.94
C ASN A 258 -14.67 43.30 13.64
N LEU A 259 -14.46 43.62 12.36
CA LEU A 259 -14.01 44.94 11.91
C LEU A 259 -15.18 45.94 11.66
N GLY A 260 -16.41 45.54 11.88
CA GLY A 260 -17.58 46.40 11.64
C GLY A 260 -17.80 46.76 10.17
N ILE A 261 -17.19 46.02 9.23
CA ILE A 261 -17.29 46.26 7.79
C ILE A 261 -18.64 45.71 7.34
N GLN A 262 -19.61 46.58 7.11
CA GLN A 262 -20.89 46.20 6.50
C GLN A 262 -20.64 45.74 5.06
N LYS A 263 -21.31 44.64 4.64
CA LYS A 263 -21.36 44.19 3.27
C LYS A 263 -21.88 45.33 2.37
N ASN A 264 -20.99 46.02 1.69
CA ASN A 264 -21.38 46.55 0.38
C ASN A 264 -21.52 45.30 -0.50
N GLN A 265 -22.75 44.96 -0.86
CA GLN A 265 -23.06 43.87 -1.74
C GLN A 265 -22.21 43.95 -3.00
N PRO A 266 -21.35 42.92 -3.29
CA PRO A 266 -21.10 42.65 -4.68
C PRO A 266 -22.23 41.74 -5.15
N ASP A 267 -22.89 42.13 -6.21
CA ASP A 267 -23.79 41.29 -6.99
C ASP A 267 -23.10 40.02 -7.43
N TYR A 268 -23.23 38.97 -6.61
CA TYR A 268 -23.04 37.60 -7.06
C TYR A 268 -24.37 36.86 -6.87
N PRO A 269 -24.98 36.40 -7.97
CA PRO A 269 -26.22 35.65 -7.91
C PRO A 269 -25.93 34.26 -7.35
N ALA A 270 -25.96 34.16 -6.01
CA ALA A 270 -25.75 32.88 -5.30
C ALA A 270 -26.90 31.87 -5.49
N GLU A 271 -28.02 32.29 -6.08
CA GLU A 271 -29.15 31.40 -6.35
C GLU A 271 -29.21 30.86 -7.78
N GLU A 272 -28.67 31.56 -8.76
CA GLU A 272 -28.71 31.10 -10.17
C GLU A 272 -27.77 29.92 -10.45
N ASN A 273 -26.60 29.87 -9.80
CA ASN A 273 -25.69 28.75 -9.92
C ASN A 273 -26.17 27.46 -9.22
N ARG A 274 -27.02 27.56 -8.19
CA ARG A 274 -27.66 26.37 -7.59
C ARG A 274 -28.77 25.80 -8.47
N ARG A 275 -29.48 26.64 -9.21
CA ARG A 275 -30.51 26.19 -10.16
C ARG A 275 -29.89 25.61 -11.44
N GLN A 276 -28.83 26.21 -12.00
CA GLN A 276 -28.12 25.65 -13.17
C GLN A 276 -27.45 24.30 -12.89
N THR A 277 -26.89 24.06 -11.69
CA THR A 277 -26.36 22.73 -11.33
C THR A 277 -27.45 21.71 -11.04
N ALA A 278 -28.63 22.12 -10.60
CA ALA A 278 -29.80 21.25 -10.44
C ALA A 278 -30.45 20.93 -11.79
N ASP A 279 -30.58 21.90 -12.69
CA ASP A 279 -31.12 21.70 -14.03
C ASP A 279 -30.20 20.89 -14.95
N ASN A 280 -28.88 21.02 -14.82
CA ASN A 280 -27.94 20.15 -15.52
C ASN A 280 -28.00 18.69 -15.03
N ARG A 281 -28.38 18.43 -13.77
CA ARG A 281 -28.61 17.06 -13.29
C ARG A 281 -29.94 16.46 -13.78
N LEU A 282 -30.94 17.27 -14.06
CA LEU A 282 -32.22 16.84 -14.63
C LEU A 282 -32.13 16.59 -16.14
N ASN A 283 -31.41 17.42 -16.89
CA ASN A 283 -31.22 17.24 -18.34
C ASN A 283 -30.38 16.03 -18.75
N PHE A 284 -29.51 15.49 -17.87
CA PHE A 284 -28.79 14.23 -18.11
C PHE A 284 -29.68 12.99 -17.92
N ARG A 285 -30.86 13.11 -17.27
CA ARG A 285 -31.78 11.98 -17.07
C ARG A 285 -32.89 11.86 -18.13
N THR A 286 -33.10 12.87 -18.95
CA THR A 286 -34.23 12.89 -19.91
C THR A 286 -33.84 12.68 -21.37
N ASN A 287 -32.55 12.64 -21.74
CA ASN A 287 -32.11 12.41 -23.12
C ASN A 287 -31.59 10.99 -23.42
N GLY A 288 -32.08 10.00 -22.69
CA GLY A 288 -31.80 8.58 -22.93
C GLY A 288 -33.08 7.86 -23.39
N GLY A 289 -33.58 8.17 -24.58
CA GLY A 289 -34.70 7.42 -25.13
C GLY A 289 -35.11 7.95 -26.50
N GLU A 290 -35.05 7.05 -27.47
CA GLU A 290 -35.64 7.09 -28.81
C GLU A 290 -34.68 7.41 -29.97
N PHE A 291 -34.01 6.36 -30.46
CA PHE A 291 -33.72 6.21 -31.88
C PHE A 291 -34.78 5.28 -32.50
N GLY A 292 -35.79 5.88 -33.05
CA GLY A 292 -36.76 5.22 -33.90
C GLY A 292 -36.34 5.28 -35.36
N ASP A 293 -36.42 4.14 -36.01
CA ASP A 293 -36.30 3.92 -37.44
C ASP A 293 -37.01 4.95 -38.32
N ARG A 294 -36.35 5.40 -39.37
CA ARG A 294 -37.01 5.71 -40.65
C ARG A 294 -36.12 5.35 -41.83
N GLN A 295 -36.53 4.27 -42.50
CA GLN A 295 -36.27 4.05 -43.93
C GLN A 295 -36.80 5.21 -44.75
N THR A 296 -36.17 5.57 -45.89
CA THR A 296 -36.64 5.40 -47.27
C THR A 296 -35.94 6.36 -48.25
N THR A 297 -35.42 5.76 -49.27
CA THR A 297 -35.60 6.02 -50.73
C THR A 297 -35.35 7.47 -51.25
N ARG A 298 -34.29 7.69 -51.93
CA ARG A 298 -34.13 7.81 -53.41
C ARG A 298 -32.68 8.01 -53.79
#